data_83bb64dce6a037b3857abb6c0905ab10
#
_entry.id   83bb64dce6a037b3857abb6c0905ab10
#
_cell.length_a   1.000
_cell.length_b   1.000
_cell.length_c   1.000
_cell.angle_alpha   90.00
_cell.angle_beta   90.00
_cell.angle_gamma   90.00
#
_symmetry.space_group_name_H-M   'P 1'
#
loop_
_entity.id
_entity.type
_entity.pdbx_description
1 polymer ?
#
loop_
_entity_poly.entity_id
_entity_poly.type
_entity_poly.pdbx_seq_one_letter_code
_entity_poly.pdbx_strand_id
1 'polypeptide(L)'
;MSDDLGPPRYYIVFYGCFQVWVWDLRNMSYVQQKRESSLKFQTRSLSCFPNKQGYVLSSIEGRVAVEYLDPSPEVQKRKYAFKCHRLKENGVEQIYPVNAISFHRDYNTFATGGSDGLVNIWDGQNKKRLCQFHKVSKSKTQQL
;
A
#
# COMPACT_ATOMS: atom_id res chain seq x y z
N MET A 1 -8.40 31.57 21.72
CA MET A 1 -8.67 31.32 20.30
C MET A 1 -8.21 29.92 20.03
N SER A 2 -9.12 28.97 20.11
CA SER A 2 -8.83 27.57 19.71
C SER A 2 -8.87 27.53 18.19
N ASP A 3 -7.71 27.37 17.59
CA ASP A 3 -7.60 27.15 16.15
C ASP A 3 -8.28 25.83 15.83
N ASP A 4 -9.49 25.94 15.32
CA ASP A 4 -10.24 24.80 14.78
C ASP A 4 -9.63 24.46 13.41
N LEU A 5 -8.45 23.85 13.46
CA LEU A 5 -7.63 23.51 12.29
C LEU A 5 -8.17 22.31 11.49
N GLY A 6 -9.42 21.88 11.73
CA GLY A 6 -10.00 20.76 11.05
C GLY A 6 -9.21 19.43 11.24
N PRO A 7 -9.65 18.31 10.68
CA PRO A 7 -8.95 17.06 10.83
C PRO A 7 -7.58 17.11 10.15
N PRO A 8 -6.53 16.46 10.72
CA PRO A 8 -5.19 16.47 10.16
C PRO A 8 -5.19 15.89 8.74
N ARG A 9 -4.52 16.61 7.84
CA ARG A 9 -4.28 16.16 6.46
C ARG A 9 -2.83 15.73 6.36
N TYR A 10 -2.58 14.45 6.23
CA TYR A 10 -1.24 13.92 6.11
C TYR A 10 -0.82 13.76 4.66
N TYR A 11 0.41 14.08 4.39
CA TYR A 11 1.11 13.73 3.18
C TYR A 11 2.19 12.71 3.53
N ILE A 12 2.16 11.56 2.87
CA ILE A 12 3.06 10.46 3.18
C ILE A 12 3.92 10.19 1.96
N VAL A 13 5.22 10.21 2.14
CA VAL A 13 6.19 9.90 1.09
C VAL A 13 7.19 8.87 1.59
N PHE A 14 7.66 8.01 0.70
CA PHE A 14 8.87 7.25 1.02
C PHE A 14 10.10 8.06 0.64
N TYR A 15 11.07 7.99 1.53
CA TYR A 15 12.37 8.58 1.34
C TYR A 15 13.40 7.48 1.22
N GLY A 16 14.00 7.35 0.03
CA GLY A 16 14.85 6.22 -0.28
C GLY A 16 14.09 4.89 -0.34
N CYS A 17 14.77 3.78 -0.15
CA CYS A 17 14.16 2.46 -0.29
C CYS A 17 13.42 1.96 0.96
N PHE A 18 13.69 2.55 2.13
CA PHE A 18 13.32 1.93 3.41
C PHE A 18 12.69 2.89 4.42
N GLN A 19 12.56 4.17 4.13
CA GLN A 19 11.98 5.16 5.04
C GLN A 19 10.65 5.69 4.52
N VAL A 20 9.72 5.89 5.44
CA VAL A 20 8.43 6.55 5.20
C VAL A 20 8.35 7.79 6.07
N TRP A 21 8.18 8.93 5.44
CA TRP A 21 8.04 10.21 6.12
C TRP A 21 6.59 10.68 6.04
N VAL A 22 6.06 11.07 7.18
CA VAL A 22 4.69 11.55 7.33
C VAL A 22 4.73 13.04 7.65
N TRP A 23 4.04 13.82 6.83
CA TRP A 23 3.92 15.27 6.96
C TRP A 23 2.48 15.66 7.26
N ASP A 24 2.30 16.63 8.16
CA ASP A 24 1.00 17.30 8.32
C ASP A 24 0.94 18.48 7.35
N LEU A 25 -0.02 18.47 6.43
CA LEU A 25 -0.18 19.51 5.42
C LEU A 25 -0.55 20.89 6.02
N ARG A 26 -0.96 20.92 7.28
CA ARG A 26 -1.23 22.16 8.01
C ARG A 26 0.04 22.82 8.53
N ASN A 27 1.09 22.04 8.71
CA ASN A 27 2.40 22.49 9.18
C ASN A 27 3.52 21.68 8.54
N MET A 28 4.06 22.19 7.45
CA MET A 28 5.14 21.57 6.67
C MET A 28 6.53 21.95 7.14
N SER A 29 6.67 22.63 8.29
CA SER A 29 7.97 23.07 8.77
C SER A 29 8.85 21.95 9.30
N TYR A 30 8.26 20.82 9.65
CA TYR A 30 8.99 19.63 10.10
C TYR A 30 8.23 18.34 9.78
N VAL A 31 8.96 17.25 9.72
CA VAL A 31 8.41 15.90 9.52
C VAL A 31 7.72 15.44 10.79
N GLN A 32 6.45 15.10 10.73
CA GLN A 32 5.68 14.61 11.89
C GLN A 32 6.17 13.26 12.38
N GLN A 33 6.40 12.33 11.45
CA GLN A 33 6.89 11.00 11.76
C GLN A 33 7.92 10.55 10.72
N LYS A 34 9.01 9.97 11.18
CA LYS A 34 9.96 9.21 10.35
C LYS A 34 9.84 7.75 10.75
N ARG A 35 9.48 6.91 9.81
CA ARG A 35 9.23 5.49 10.03
C ARG A 35 10.11 4.65 9.13
N GLU A 36 10.52 3.50 9.63
CA GLU A 36 11.11 2.49 8.77
C GLU A 36 10.03 1.67 8.08
N SER A 37 10.28 1.29 6.84
CA SER A 37 9.39 0.40 6.11
C SER A 37 9.36 -0.97 6.80
N SER A 38 8.17 -1.55 6.94
CA SER A 38 8.01 -2.94 7.39
C SER A 38 8.48 -3.95 6.36
N LEU A 39 8.69 -3.52 5.12
CA LEU A 39 9.14 -4.38 4.03
C LEU A 39 10.65 -4.27 3.86
N LYS A 40 11.30 -5.41 3.72
CA LYS A 40 12.77 -5.53 3.63
C LYS A 40 13.35 -5.17 2.26
N PHE A 41 12.49 -5.08 1.25
CA PHE A 41 12.88 -4.84 -0.13
C PHE A 41 12.34 -3.51 -0.61
N GLN A 42 12.88 -3.03 -1.72
CA GLN A 42 12.55 -1.73 -2.29
C GLN A 42 11.04 -1.51 -2.41
N THR A 43 10.57 -0.38 -1.90
CA THR A 43 9.19 0.06 -2.03
C THR A 43 8.89 0.51 -3.45
N ARG A 44 7.76 0.07 -3.99
CA ARG A 44 7.29 0.42 -5.35
C ARG A 44 6.13 1.38 -5.35
N SER A 45 5.22 1.25 -4.41
CA SER A 45 4.01 2.08 -4.34
C SER A 45 3.58 2.30 -2.91
N LEU A 46 2.92 3.41 -2.68
CA LEU A 46 2.33 3.77 -1.40
C LEU A 46 1.01 4.47 -1.65
N SER A 47 -0.03 4.14 -0.88
CA SER A 47 -1.33 4.80 -0.95
C SER A 47 -1.93 4.94 0.44
N CYS A 48 -2.52 6.11 0.73
CA CYS A 48 -3.14 6.39 2.01
C CYS A 48 -4.55 5.82 2.09
N PHE A 49 -4.98 5.43 3.28
CA PHE A 49 -6.38 5.08 3.53
C PHE A 49 -7.31 6.28 3.29
N PRO A 50 -8.50 6.07 2.71
CA PRO A 50 -9.49 7.14 2.59
C PRO A 50 -9.87 7.77 3.92
N ASN A 51 -9.90 6.99 5.01
CA ASN A 51 -10.19 7.45 6.37
C ASN A 51 -9.02 8.17 7.07
N LYS A 52 -7.87 8.33 6.39
CA LYS A 52 -6.66 9.00 6.87
C LYS A 52 -5.98 8.37 8.09
N GLN A 53 -6.33 7.14 8.45
CA GLN A 53 -5.79 6.45 9.62
C GLN A 53 -4.48 5.70 9.35
N GLY A 54 -4.12 5.52 8.09
CA GLY A 54 -2.95 4.74 7.74
C GLY A 54 -2.63 4.77 6.26
N TYR A 55 -1.79 3.86 5.87
CA TYR A 55 -1.34 3.71 4.49
C TYR A 55 -1.00 2.24 4.17
N VAL A 56 -0.95 1.94 2.91
CA VAL A 56 -0.50 0.66 2.38
C VAL A 56 0.71 0.90 1.50
N LEU A 57 1.72 0.09 1.65
CA LEU A 57 2.91 0.12 0.80
C LEU A 57 3.22 -1.25 0.21
N SER A 58 3.87 -1.26 -0.94
CA SER A 58 4.23 -2.47 -1.66
C SER A 58 5.71 -2.49 -2.02
N SER A 59 6.24 -3.69 -2.22
CA SER A 59 7.63 -3.89 -2.59
C SER A 59 7.81 -4.66 -3.90
N ILE A 60 9.05 -4.66 -4.38
CA ILE A 60 9.46 -5.47 -5.53
C ILE A 60 9.42 -6.97 -5.26
N GLU A 61 9.30 -7.38 -4.01
CA GLU A 61 9.35 -8.80 -3.59
C GLU A 61 7.96 -9.39 -3.33
N GLY A 62 6.93 -8.95 -4.07
CA GLY A 62 5.60 -9.55 -3.95
C GLY A 62 5.05 -9.50 -2.53
N ARG A 63 5.15 -8.35 -1.87
CA ARG A 63 4.61 -8.11 -0.52
C ARG A 63 3.93 -6.76 -0.44
N VAL A 64 2.92 -6.73 0.40
CA VAL A 64 2.18 -5.53 0.77
C VAL A 64 2.15 -5.43 2.29
N ALA A 65 2.34 -4.22 2.81
CA ALA A 65 2.22 -3.93 4.24
C ALA A 65 1.11 -2.91 4.48
N VAL A 66 0.31 -3.17 5.50
CA VAL A 66 -0.75 -2.30 5.99
C VAL A 66 -0.28 -1.68 7.29
N GLU A 67 -0.20 -0.35 7.30
CA GLU A 67 0.38 0.43 8.39
C GLU A 67 -0.62 1.47 8.91
N TYR A 68 -0.51 1.79 10.19
CA TYR A 68 -1.37 2.77 10.87
C TYR A 68 -0.53 3.93 11.40
N LEU A 69 -1.09 5.14 11.35
CA LEU A 69 -0.39 6.37 11.75
C LEU A 69 -0.38 6.60 13.26
N ASP A 70 -1.44 6.21 13.97
CA ASP A 70 -1.50 6.36 15.41
C ASP A 70 -0.40 5.55 16.09
N PRO A 71 0.51 6.19 16.84
CA PRO A 71 1.65 5.51 17.47
C PRO A 71 1.27 4.67 18.71
N SER A 72 0.02 4.70 19.14
CA SER A 72 -0.39 3.94 20.33
C SER A 72 -0.16 2.44 20.13
N PRO A 73 0.31 1.71 21.17
CA PRO A 73 0.57 0.27 21.05
C PRO A 73 -0.63 -0.54 20.60
N GLU A 74 -1.83 -0.16 21.01
CA GLU A 74 -3.08 -0.84 20.63
C GLU A 74 -3.34 -0.76 19.12
N VAL A 75 -3.10 0.39 18.51
CA VAL A 75 -3.27 0.58 17.08
C VAL A 75 -2.13 -0.09 16.30
N GLN A 76 -0.89 0.04 16.76
CA GLN A 76 0.27 -0.56 16.11
C GLN A 76 0.24 -2.10 16.07
N LYS A 77 -0.47 -2.76 16.99
CA LYS A 77 -0.71 -4.21 16.93
C LYS A 77 -1.52 -4.65 15.71
N ARG A 78 -2.27 -3.77 15.09
CA ARG A 78 -3.12 -4.07 13.92
C ARG A 78 -2.35 -4.09 12.61
N LYS A 79 -1.14 -3.55 12.56
CA LYS A 79 -0.32 -3.56 11.36
C LYS A 79 0.05 -4.98 10.95
N TYR A 80 0.11 -5.24 9.66
CA TYR A 80 0.48 -6.54 9.14
C TYR A 80 1.04 -6.43 7.72
N ALA A 81 1.71 -7.48 7.29
CA ALA A 81 2.20 -7.63 5.92
C ALA A 81 1.80 -9.00 5.37
N PHE A 82 1.63 -9.09 4.05
CA PHE A 82 1.25 -10.33 3.41
C PHE A 82 1.91 -10.47 2.04
N LYS A 83 2.04 -11.71 1.60
CA LYS A 83 2.57 -12.07 0.28
C LYS A 83 1.45 -12.03 -0.76
N CYS A 84 1.76 -11.52 -1.94
CA CYS A 84 0.85 -11.47 -3.08
C CYS A 84 1.64 -11.41 -4.40
N HIS A 85 0.95 -11.53 -5.52
CA HIS A 85 1.59 -11.52 -6.84
C HIS A 85 2.72 -12.53 -6.96
N ARG A 86 2.44 -13.74 -6.50
CA ARG A 86 3.37 -14.87 -6.54
C ARG A 86 2.72 -16.05 -7.24
N LEU A 87 3.51 -16.75 -8.04
CA LEU A 87 3.07 -17.93 -8.76
C LEU A 87 4.03 -19.08 -8.46
N LYS A 88 3.49 -20.19 -8.01
CA LYS A 88 4.28 -21.40 -7.78
C LYS A 88 4.18 -22.31 -8.99
N GLU A 89 5.30 -22.52 -9.67
CA GLU A 89 5.43 -23.42 -10.83
C GLU A 89 6.56 -24.42 -10.59
N ASN A 90 6.28 -25.71 -10.80
CA ASN A 90 7.28 -26.79 -10.66
C ASN A 90 8.06 -26.75 -9.34
N GLY A 91 7.38 -26.41 -8.23
CA GLY A 91 8.00 -26.31 -6.92
C GLY A 91 8.82 -25.01 -6.71
N VAL A 92 8.91 -24.15 -7.70
CA VAL A 92 9.62 -22.86 -7.62
C VAL A 92 8.59 -21.74 -7.50
N GLU A 93 8.75 -20.90 -6.48
CA GLU A 93 7.93 -19.69 -6.29
C GLU A 93 8.49 -18.55 -7.12
N GLN A 94 7.70 -18.08 -8.10
CA GLN A 94 8.02 -16.89 -8.88
C GLN A 94 7.42 -15.67 -8.18
N ILE A 95 8.27 -14.70 -7.87
CA ILE A 95 7.91 -13.50 -7.11
C ILE A 95 7.94 -12.31 -8.04
N TYR A 96 6.83 -11.56 -8.06
CA TYR A 96 6.68 -10.40 -8.92
C TYR A 96 6.59 -9.11 -8.10
N PRO A 97 7.15 -7.99 -8.60
CA PRO A 97 6.92 -6.67 -8.02
C PRO A 97 5.44 -6.30 -7.98
N VAL A 98 5.02 -5.70 -6.88
CA VAL A 98 3.71 -5.07 -6.74
C VAL A 98 3.87 -3.59 -7.10
N ASN A 99 3.44 -3.24 -8.32
CA ASN A 99 3.79 -1.95 -8.94
C ASN A 99 2.86 -0.81 -8.56
N ALA A 100 1.61 -1.12 -8.23
CA ALA A 100 0.58 -0.10 -8.01
C ALA A 100 -0.39 -0.52 -6.91
N ILE A 101 -0.84 0.48 -6.15
CA ILE A 101 -1.90 0.37 -5.14
C ILE A 101 -2.90 1.49 -5.39
N SER A 102 -4.19 1.16 -5.34
CA SER A 102 -5.26 2.14 -5.44
C SER A 102 -6.41 1.79 -4.50
N PHE A 103 -6.83 2.73 -3.67
CA PHE A 103 -7.98 2.56 -2.77
C PHE A 103 -9.29 2.88 -3.47
N HIS A 104 -10.33 2.15 -3.09
CA HIS A 104 -11.70 2.57 -3.36
C HIS A 104 -12.02 3.81 -2.54
N ARG A 105 -12.73 4.79 -3.15
CA ARG A 105 -13.01 6.08 -2.51
C ARG A 105 -13.78 5.95 -1.19
N ASP A 106 -14.77 5.09 -1.16
CA ASP A 106 -15.76 5.03 -0.08
C ASP A 106 -15.57 3.85 0.86
N TYR A 107 -14.66 2.95 0.54
CA TYR A 107 -14.41 1.73 1.32
C TYR A 107 -12.91 1.57 1.60
N ASN A 108 -12.58 0.85 2.68
CA ASN A 108 -11.19 0.49 2.98
C ASN A 108 -10.71 -0.74 2.18
N THR A 109 -11.21 -0.90 0.98
CA THR A 109 -10.76 -1.89 0.02
C THR A 109 -9.77 -1.27 -0.94
N PHE A 110 -8.80 -2.04 -1.37
CA PHE A 110 -7.78 -1.54 -2.29
C PHE A 110 -7.40 -2.59 -3.33
N ALA A 111 -6.96 -2.09 -4.46
CA ALA A 111 -6.43 -2.90 -5.55
C ALA A 111 -4.91 -2.90 -5.53
N THR A 112 -4.31 -4.02 -5.91
CA THR A 112 -2.89 -4.11 -6.23
C THR A 112 -2.70 -4.63 -7.64
N GLY A 113 -1.79 -4.01 -8.38
CA GLY A 113 -1.37 -4.45 -9.71
C GLY A 113 0.10 -4.85 -9.70
N GLY A 114 0.42 -6.01 -10.23
CA GLY A 114 1.77 -6.55 -10.22
C GLY A 114 2.33 -6.87 -11.60
N SER A 115 3.64 -7.13 -11.65
CA SER A 115 4.34 -7.52 -12.87
C SER A 115 3.94 -8.92 -13.37
N ASP A 116 3.20 -9.69 -12.57
CA ASP A 116 2.54 -10.92 -13.00
C ASP A 116 1.36 -10.68 -13.97
N GLY A 117 0.98 -9.41 -14.17
CA GLY A 117 -0.13 -9.02 -15.02
C GLY A 117 -1.51 -9.21 -14.39
N LEU A 118 -1.56 -9.44 -13.09
CA LEU A 118 -2.80 -9.62 -12.34
C LEU A 118 -3.14 -8.37 -11.53
N VAL A 119 -4.44 -8.18 -11.30
CA VAL A 119 -4.97 -7.20 -10.36
C VAL A 119 -5.74 -7.94 -9.28
N ASN A 120 -5.42 -7.67 -8.04
CA ASN A 120 -6.12 -8.24 -6.88
C ASN A 120 -6.84 -7.14 -6.12
N ILE A 121 -8.02 -7.44 -5.61
CA ILE A 121 -8.79 -6.57 -4.72
C ILE A 121 -8.77 -7.15 -3.31
N TRP A 122 -8.45 -6.32 -2.34
CA TRP A 122 -8.23 -6.71 -0.95
C TRP A 122 -9.16 -5.96 -0.01
N ASP A 123 -9.65 -6.68 1.00
CA ASP A 123 -10.25 -6.09 2.19
C ASP A 123 -9.18 -5.98 3.27
N GLY A 124 -8.70 -4.76 3.51
CA GLY A 124 -7.62 -4.51 4.44
C GLY A 124 -7.97 -4.79 5.89
N GLN A 125 -9.22 -4.63 6.28
CA GLN A 125 -9.68 -4.86 7.66
C GLN A 125 -9.83 -6.36 7.96
N ASN A 126 -10.45 -7.09 7.04
CA ASN A 126 -10.70 -8.52 7.22
C ASN A 126 -9.56 -9.40 6.72
N LYS A 127 -8.49 -8.79 6.22
CA LYS A 127 -7.26 -9.48 5.78
C LYS A 127 -7.51 -10.56 4.74
N LYS A 128 -8.33 -10.27 3.73
CA LYS A 128 -8.67 -11.24 2.69
C LYS A 128 -8.68 -10.64 1.29
N ARG A 129 -8.39 -11.49 0.31
CA ARG A 129 -8.59 -11.17 -1.10
C ARG A 129 -10.07 -11.32 -1.46
N LEU A 130 -10.66 -10.29 -2.04
CA LEU A 130 -12.04 -10.29 -2.49
C LEU A 130 -12.18 -10.88 -3.91
N CYS A 131 -11.32 -10.46 -4.82
CA CYS A 131 -11.30 -10.99 -6.19
C CYS A 131 -9.95 -10.80 -6.85
N GLN A 132 -9.76 -11.47 -7.98
CA GLN A 132 -8.59 -11.38 -8.82
C GLN A 132 -9.01 -11.26 -10.28
N PHE A 133 -8.42 -10.28 -10.97
CA PHE A 133 -8.58 -10.11 -12.41
C PHE A 133 -7.35 -10.66 -13.12
N HIS A 134 -7.58 -11.48 -14.12
CA HIS A 134 -6.51 -12.08 -14.92
C HIS A 134 -6.02 -11.11 -16.00
N LYS A 135 -4.84 -11.43 -16.55
CA LYS A 135 -4.31 -10.73 -17.71
C LYS A 135 -5.38 -10.65 -18.80
N VAL A 136 -5.60 -9.45 -19.30
CA VAL A 136 -6.23 -9.29 -20.60
C VAL A 136 -5.22 -9.82 -21.61
N SER A 137 -5.51 -10.95 -22.25
CA SER A 137 -4.70 -11.41 -23.38
C SER A 137 -4.67 -10.25 -24.39
N LYS A 138 -3.47 -9.87 -24.83
CA LYS A 138 -3.36 -8.91 -25.93
C LYS A 138 -4.17 -9.51 -27.07
N SER A 139 -5.39 -9.02 -27.27
CA SER A 139 -6.16 -9.36 -28.44
C SER A 139 -5.35 -8.90 -29.66
N LYS A 140 -5.39 -9.67 -30.74
CA LYS A 140 -4.72 -9.37 -32.01
C LYS A 140 -5.09 -8.00 -32.61
N THR A 141 -5.92 -7.23 -31.94
CA THR A 141 -6.42 -5.92 -32.34
C THR A 141 -5.50 -4.75 -31.97
N GLN A 142 -4.36 -4.98 -31.33
CA GLN A 142 -3.36 -3.93 -31.08
C GLN A 142 -2.18 -3.95 -32.05
N GLN A 143 -2.37 -4.49 -33.24
CA GLN A 143 -1.49 -4.24 -34.37
C GLN A 143 -2.00 -3.04 -35.17
N LEU A 144 -1.82 -1.89 -34.59
CA LEU A 144 -1.80 -0.64 -35.35
C LEU A 144 -0.40 -0.10 -35.36
#